data_487a1f0f45d8e39a2403bbb771d731a6
#
_entry.id   487a1f0f45d8e39a2403bbb771d731a6
#
_cell.length_a   1.000
_cell.length_b   1.000
_cell.length_c   1.000
_cell.angle_alpha   90.00
_cell.angle_beta   90.00
_cell.angle_gamma   90.00
#
_symmetry.space_group_name_H-M   'P 1'
#
loop_
_entity.id
_entity.type
_entity.pdbx_description
1 polymer ?
#
loop_
_entity_poly.entity_id
_entity_poly.type
_entity_poly.pdbx_seq_one_letter_code
_entity_poly.pdbx_strand_id
1 'polypeptide(L)'
;MTQRIDVGILGATGMVGQQLVRLLADHPWFKPAWLAASERSEGKRYSEAATWRLGGTAPRDAGDAIVQPCTPGRGPRLVFSALDAGPATDIEAAFARAGHIVVSNARSYRMEPDVPLLIPEVNAEHLGLVARQRRERGWSGAIVTNPNCATVVLAMVLAPLRPFGIRSVIVTTMQAVSGAGYPGVASLDIVGNVIPRIGGEEEKVESETQKILGALDGEAVKAHPAVVSAHTNRVPVIDGHTETISMALDARPSPDEVRAALD
;
A
#
# COMPACT_ATOMS: atom_id res chain seq x y z
N MET A 1 -21.44 -4.33 -22.00
CA MET A 1 -20.18 -4.40 -21.24
C MET A 1 -19.90 -2.98 -20.75
N THR A 2 -19.77 -2.77 -19.46
CA THR A 2 -19.39 -1.47 -18.89
C THR A 2 -18.00 -1.09 -19.40
N GLN A 3 -17.82 0.12 -19.90
CA GLN A 3 -16.51 0.61 -20.34
C GLN A 3 -15.57 0.63 -19.13
N ARG A 4 -14.41 -0.04 -19.23
CA ARG A 4 -13.39 -0.01 -18.18
C ARG A 4 -12.78 1.39 -18.06
N ILE A 5 -12.44 1.77 -16.84
CA ILE A 5 -11.80 3.05 -16.53
C ILE A 5 -10.31 2.93 -16.85
N ASP A 6 -9.81 3.84 -17.69
CA ASP A 6 -8.38 3.92 -17.94
C ASP A 6 -7.63 4.37 -16.69
N VAL A 7 -6.54 3.68 -16.36
CA VAL A 7 -5.68 3.99 -15.22
C VAL A 7 -4.22 4.08 -15.63
N GLY A 8 -3.45 4.89 -14.91
CA GLY A 8 -2.00 4.96 -15.05
C GLY A 8 -1.29 4.17 -13.96
N ILE A 9 -0.05 3.75 -14.25
CA ILE A 9 0.84 3.13 -13.26
C ILE A 9 2.16 3.89 -13.28
N LEU A 10 2.50 4.54 -12.16
CA LEU A 10 3.79 5.18 -11.91
C LEU A 10 4.75 4.14 -11.31
N GLY A 11 5.98 4.08 -11.82
CA GLY A 11 6.95 3.06 -11.40
C GLY A 11 6.64 1.68 -11.97
N ALA A 12 6.02 1.61 -13.16
CA ALA A 12 5.51 0.37 -13.77
C ALA A 12 6.57 -0.72 -13.98
N THR A 13 7.84 -0.37 -14.11
CA THR A 13 8.95 -1.32 -14.34
C THR A 13 9.50 -1.98 -13.08
N GLY A 14 9.18 -1.44 -11.88
CA GLY A 14 9.56 -2.00 -10.58
C GLY A 14 8.71 -3.21 -10.18
N MET A 15 9.10 -3.93 -9.12
CA MET A 15 8.37 -5.14 -8.66
C MET A 15 6.90 -4.88 -8.36
N VAL A 16 6.58 -3.84 -7.59
CA VAL A 16 5.20 -3.47 -7.25
C VAL A 16 4.45 -3.01 -8.50
N GLY A 17 5.10 -2.24 -9.38
CA GLY A 17 4.54 -1.82 -10.66
C GLY A 17 4.17 -3.01 -11.56
N GLN A 18 5.04 -4.01 -11.65
CA GLN A 18 4.77 -5.25 -12.39
C GLN A 18 3.57 -6.03 -11.80
N GLN A 19 3.43 -6.07 -10.46
CA GLN A 19 2.26 -6.65 -9.82
C GLN A 19 0.97 -5.92 -10.22
N LEU A 20 0.98 -4.58 -10.22
CA LEU A 20 -0.16 -3.79 -10.69
C LEU A 20 -0.47 -4.06 -12.17
N VAL A 21 0.54 -4.11 -13.04
CA VAL A 21 0.38 -4.48 -14.45
C VAL A 21 -0.30 -5.84 -14.59
N ARG A 22 0.14 -6.84 -13.82
CA ARG A 22 -0.41 -8.20 -13.84
C ARG A 22 -1.86 -8.22 -13.35
N LEU A 23 -2.14 -7.61 -12.19
CA LEU A 23 -3.45 -7.62 -11.55
C LEU A 23 -4.51 -6.84 -12.33
N LEU A 24 -4.09 -5.80 -13.04
CA LEU A 24 -5.00 -4.94 -13.80
C LEU A 24 -5.23 -5.40 -15.26
N ALA A 25 -4.48 -6.38 -15.76
CA ALA A 25 -4.57 -6.84 -17.14
C ALA A 25 -6.02 -7.27 -17.51
N ASP A 26 -6.62 -8.12 -16.69
CA ASP A 26 -7.98 -8.64 -16.88
C ASP A 26 -8.97 -8.09 -15.84
N HIS A 27 -8.68 -6.93 -15.25
CA HIS A 27 -9.51 -6.35 -14.20
C HIS A 27 -10.88 -5.93 -14.76
N PRO A 28 -12.01 -6.23 -14.08
CA PRO A 28 -13.34 -5.96 -14.60
C PRO A 28 -13.67 -4.48 -14.77
N TRP A 29 -13.06 -3.60 -13.98
CA TRP A 29 -13.36 -2.17 -13.95
C TRP A 29 -12.25 -1.29 -14.46
N PHE A 30 -10.98 -1.69 -14.36
CA PHE A 30 -9.83 -0.89 -14.71
C PHE A 30 -9.07 -1.46 -15.90
N LYS A 31 -8.46 -0.56 -16.69
CA LYS A 31 -7.56 -0.89 -17.79
C LYS A 31 -6.28 -0.09 -17.64
N PRO A 32 -5.10 -0.74 -17.54
CA PRO A 32 -3.83 -0.03 -17.56
C PRO A 32 -3.60 0.56 -18.95
N ALA A 33 -3.82 1.86 -19.07
CA ALA A 33 -3.71 2.60 -20.35
C ALA A 33 -2.43 3.43 -20.44
N TRP A 34 -1.71 3.61 -19.32
CA TRP A 34 -0.53 4.46 -19.25
C TRP A 34 0.47 3.88 -18.24
N LEU A 35 1.63 3.48 -18.74
CA LEU A 35 2.72 2.91 -17.94
C LEU A 35 3.86 3.91 -17.90
N ALA A 36 4.20 4.42 -16.72
CA ALA A 36 5.27 5.40 -16.54
C ALA A 36 6.38 4.87 -15.65
N ALA A 37 7.60 5.25 -15.95
CA ALA A 37 8.78 4.87 -15.19
C ALA A 37 9.87 5.96 -15.29
N SER A 38 11.06 5.67 -14.77
CA SER A 38 12.20 6.58 -14.80
C SER A 38 12.66 6.90 -16.23
N GLU A 39 13.39 8.00 -16.39
CA GLU A 39 13.98 8.46 -17.65
C GLU A 39 14.76 7.36 -18.41
N ARG A 40 15.37 6.42 -17.70
CA ARG A 40 16.08 5.28 -18.31
C ARG A 40 15.17 4.35 -19.11
N SER A 41 13.89 4.32 -18.78
CA SER A 41 12.87 3.46 -19.38
C SER A 41 11.97 4.19 -20.37
N GLU A 42 11.93 5.51 -20.32
CA GLU A 42 11.07 6.35 -21.15
C GLU A 42 11.33 6.12 -22.66
N GLY A 43 10.24 6.08 -23.42
CA GLY A 43 10.28 5.91 -24.88
C GLY A 43 10.54 4.48 -25.37
N LYS A 44 10.88 3.55 -24.48
CA LYS A 44 11.07 2.14 -24.83
C LYS A 44 9.76 1.37 -24.74
N ARG A 45 9.67 0.24 -25.45
CA ARG A 45 8.60 -0.72 -25.19
C ARG A 45 8.72 -1.25 -23.76
N TYR A 46 7.60 -1.49 -23.10
CA TYR A 46 7.61 -2.01 -21.73
C TYR A 46 8.37 -3.33 -21.61
N SER A 47 8.23 -4.23 -22.62
CA SER A 47 8.98 -5.49 -22.70
C SER A 47 10.51 -5.32 -22.80
N GLU A 48 10.97 -4.18 -23.28
CA GLU A 48 12.40 -3.84 -23.36
C GLU A 48 12.87 -3.10 -22.10
N ALA A 49 12.00 -2.28 -21.51
CA ALA A 49 12.31 -1.46 -20.35
C ALA A 49 12.25 -2.23 -19.03
N ALA A 50 11.36 -3.22 -18.92
CA ALA A 50 11.12 -4.00 -17.71
C ALA A 50 11.64 -5.43 -17.85
N THR A 51 12.59 -5.83 -17.01
CA THR A 51 12.87 -7.25 -16.83
C THR A 51 11.73 -7.85 -16.04
N TRP A 52 10.86 -8.68 -16.70
CA TRP A 52 9.74 -9.30 -16.03
C TRP A 52 10.19 -10.30 -14.96
N ARG A 53 9.72 -10.16 -13.71
CA ARG A 53 10.20 -10.91 -12.55
C ARG A 53 9.11 -11.75 -11.87
N LEU A 54 7.87 -11.63 -12.34
CA LEU A 54 6.70 -12.28 -11.74
C LEU A 54 6.38 -13.58 -12.51
N GLY A 55 6.99 -14.62 -12.45
CA GLY A 55 6.67 -15.87 -13.13
C GLY A 55 5.81 -15.75 -14.42
N GLY A 56 5.99 -16.61 -15.38
CA GLY A 56 5.30 -16.53 -16.68
C GLY A 56 5.80 -15.35 -17.54
N THR A 57 4.94 -14.80 -18.39
CA THR A 57 5.23 -13.68 -19.29
C THR A 57 4.41 -12.45 -18.91
N ALA A 58 4.93 -11.27 -19.20
CA ALA A 58 4.17 -10.02 -19.06
C ALA A 58 2.89 -10.07 -19.92
N PRO A 59 1.78 -9.45 -19.47
CA PRO A 59 0.59 -9.32 -20.29
C PRO A 59 0.94 -8.67 -21.64
N ARG A 60 0.42 -9.23 -22.75
CA ARG A 60 0.81 -8.83 -24.10
C ARG A 60 0.57 -7.34 -24.36
N ASP A 61 -0.60 -6.84 -23.99
CA ASP A 61 -0.97 -5.43 -24.21
C ASP A 61 -0.03 -4.48 -23.44
N ALA A 62 0.42 -4.87 -22.25
CA ALA A 62 1.41 -4.12 -21.50
C ALA A 62 2.81 -4.19 -22.15
N GLY A 63 3.21 -5.36 -22.65
CA GLY A 63 4.51 -5.58 -23.28
C GLY A 63 4.77 -4.67 -24.49
N ASP A 64 3.74 -4.39 -25.26
CA ASP A 64 3.79 -3.52 -26.46
C ASP A 64 3.64 -2.03 -26.15
N ALA A 65 3.21 -1.67 -24.92
CA ALA A 65 3.02 -0.28 -24.53
C ALA A 65 4.35 0.48 -24.47
N ILE A 66 4.35 1.73 -24.91
CA ILE A 66 5.51 2.62 -24.78
C ILE A 66 5.51 3.23 -23.37
N VAL A 67 6.62 3.06 -22.68
CA VAL A 67 6.83 3.62 -21.32
C VAL A 67 6.89 5.15 -21.41
N GLN A 68 6.09 5.79 -20.57
CA GLN A 68 5.93 7.23 -20.47
C GLN A 68 6.79 7.81 -19.33
N PRO A 69 7.12 9.11 -19.37
CA PRO A 69 7.74 9.77 -18.24
C PRO A 69 6.76 9.89 -17.06
N CYS A 70 7.28 9.94 -15.83
CA CYS A 70 6.48 10.25 -14.64
C CYS A 70 6.17 11.76 -14.56
N THR A 71 5.59 12.32 -15.62
CA THR A 71 5.25 13.74 -15.74
C THR A 71 3.72 13.91 -15.76
N PRO A 72 3.13 14.76 -14.90
CA PRO A 72 1.70 14.95 -14.84
C PRO A 72 1.12 15.62 -16.10
N GLY A 73 -0.21 15.50 -16.28
CA GLY A 73 -0.98 16.18 -17.34
C GLY A 73 -1.19 15.38 -18.62
N ARG A 74 -0.58 14.21 -18.78
CA ARG A 74 -0.75 13.33 -19.94
C ARG A 74 -1.40 11.99 -19.65
N GLY A 75 -1.37 11.54 -18.39
CA GLY A 75 -1.93 10.27 -17.95
C GLY A 75 -3.42 10.31 -17.63
N PRO A 76 -4.03 9.16 -17.37
CA PRO A 76 -5.41 9.07 -16.87
C PRO A 76 -5.57 9.82 -15.55
N ARG A 77 -6.82 10.20 -15.24
CA ARG A 77 -7.14 10.90 -13.99
C ARG A 77 -6.80 10.07 -12.75
N LEU A 78 -6.95 8.75 -12.80
CA LEU A 78 -6.61 7.83 -11.75
C LEU A 78 -5.26 7.18 -12.04
N VAL A 79 -4.31 7.27 -11.11
CA VAL A 79 -3.00 6.65 -11.21
C VAL A 79 -2.66 5.85 -9.96
N PHE A 80 -2.12 4.67 -10.14
CA PHE A 80 -1.53 3.86 -9.08
C PHE A 80 -0.03 4.14 -9.02
N SER A 81 0.49 4.48 -7.85
CA SER A 81 1.90 4.76 -7.67
C SER A 81 2.62 3.60 -6.98
N ALA A 82 3.62 3.08 -7.66
CA ALA A 82 4.56 2.07 -7.19
C ALA A 82 5.99 2.64 -7.16
N LEU A 83 6.11 3.94 -6.92
CA LEU A 83 7.39 4.63 -6.80
C LEU A 83 8.05 4.35 -5.46
N ASP A 84 9.37 4.36 -5.45
CA ASP A 84 10.15 4.40 -4.21
C ASP A 84 9.88 5.71 -3.44
N ALA A 85 10.00 5.67 -2.11
CA ALA A 85 9.62 6.79 -1.24
C ALA A 85 10.33 8.11 -1.58
N GLY A 86 11.59 8.07 -2.02
CA GLY A 86 12.33 9.28 -2.41
C GLY A 86 11.63 10.05 -3.52
N PRO A 87 11.58 9.52 -4.75
CA PRO A 87 10.93 10.19 -5.88
C PRO A 87 9.42 10.33 -5.72
N ALA A 88 8.75 9.48 -4.95
CA ALA A 88 7.30 9.55 -4.74
C ALA A 88 6.86 10.90 -4.17
N THR A 89 7.61 11.47 -3.23
CA THR A 89 7.25 12.71 -2.54
C THR A 89 6.94 13.85 -3.53
N ASP A 90 7.82 14.10 -4.46
CA ASP A 90 7.67 15.21 -5.41
C ASP A 90 6.74 14.85 -6.58
N ILE A 91 6.89 13.64 -7.12
CA ILE A 91 6.11 13.19 -8.29
C ILE A 91 4.62 13.08 -7.94
N GLU A 92 4.27 12.41 -6.85
CA GLU A 92 2.88 12.24 -6.44
C GLU A 92 2.20 13.58 -6.14
N ALA A 93 2.92 14.50 -5.45
CA ALA A 93 2.42 15.87 -5.22
C ALA A 93 2.18 16.62 -6.53
N ALA A 94 3.09 16.49 -7.52
CA ALA A 94 2.92 17.10 -8.83
C ALA A 94 1.68 16.56 -9.57
N PHE A 95 1.46 15.24 -9.51
CA PHE A 95 0.27 14.60 -10.09
C PHE A 95 -1.01 15.06 -9.39
N ALA A 96 -1.04 15.09 -8.06
CA ALA A 96 -2.20 15.56 -7.31
C ALA A 96 -2.51 17.05 -7.59
N ARG A 97 -1.48 17.89 -7.69
CA ARG A 97 -1.62 19.30 -8.07
C ARG A 97 -2.22 19.46 -9.46
N ALA A 98 -1.83 18.60 -10.41
CA ALA A 98 -2.32 18.59 -11.79
C ALA A 98 -3.72 17.95 -11.96
N GLY A 99 -4.37 17.50 -10.88
CA GLY A 99 -5.75 16.99 -10.91
C GLY A 99 -5.88 15.47 -10.94
N HIS A 100 -4.77 14.73 -10.87
CA HIS A 100 -4.82 13.29 -10.78
C HIS A 100 -5.20 12.82 -9.36
N ILE A 101 -5.90 11.69 -9.29
CA ILE A 101 -6.08 10.93 -8.04
C ILE A 101 -4.96 9.88 -8.00
N VAL A 102 -4.10 9.99 -7.02
CA VAL A 102 -2.96 9.09 -6.83
C VAL A 102 -3.29 8.10 -5.72
N VAL A 103 -3.32 6.81 -6.04
CA VAL A 103 -3.35 5.71 -5.06
C VAL A 103 -1.93 5.23 -4.87
N SER A 104 -1.32 5.55 -3.73
CA SER A 104 0.11 5.39 -3.49
C SER A 104 0.44 4.20 -2.60
N ASN A 105 1.41 3.40 -3.01
CA ASN A 105 2.05 2.40 -2.16
C ASN A 105 3.27 2.96 -1.39
N ALA A 106 3.77 4.15 -1.76
CA ALA A 106 4.90 4.76 -1.09
C ALA A 106 4.56 5.17 0.35
N ARG A 107 5.56 5.12 1.22
CA ARG A 107 5.38 5.53 2.63
C ARG A 107 5.27 7.04 2.84
N SER A 108 5.66 7.85 1.85
CA SER A 108 5.93 9.29 1.97
C SER A 108 4.77 10.09 2.56
N TYR A 109 3.54 9.75 2.22
CA TYR A 109 2.35 10.49 2.65
C TYR A 109 1.47 9.75 3.67
N ARG A 110 1.83 8.53 4.08
CA ARG A 110 0.96 7.70 4.93
C ARG A 110 0.57 8.36 6.24
N MET A 111 1.50 9.05 6.88
CA MET A 111 1.28 9.65 8.21
C MET A 111 0.92 11.14 8.15
N GLU A 112 0.80 11.72 6.95
CA GLU A 112 0.32 13.10 6.80
C GLU A 112 -1.13 13.24 7.31
N PRO A 113 -1.44 14.31 8.07
CA PRO A 113 -2.74 14.42 8.76
C PRO A 113 -3.93 14.65 7.81
N ASP A 114 -3.69 15.12 6.59
CA ASP A 114 -4.67 15.40 5.55
C ASP A 114 -4.73 14.30 4.47
N VAL A 115 -3.94 13.22 4.63
CA VAL A 115 -3.88 12.13 3.65
C VAL A 115 -4.53 10.86 4.22
N PRO A 116 -5.53 10.29 3.53
CA PRO A 116 -6.10 9.01 3.90
C PRO A 116 -5.05 7.89 3.82
N LEU A 117 -4.89 7.15 4.90
CA LEU A 117 -4.23 5.85 4.94
C LEU A 117 -5.34 4.80 4.96
N LEU A 118 -5.58 4.11 3.84
CA LEU A 118 -6.86 3.47 3.58
C LEU A 118 -6.78 1.96 3.42
N ILE A 119 -7.63 1.29 4.16
CA ILE A 119 -8.11 -0.07 3.89
C ILE A 119 -9.62 0.06 3.72
N PRO A 120 -10.19 -0.02 2.51
CA PRO A 120 -11.60 0.31 2.26
C PRO A 120 -12.58 -0.45 3.13
N GLU A 121 -12.27 -1.69 3.50
CA GLU A 121 -13.07 -2.55 4.36
C GLU A 121 -13.05 -2.13 5.83
N VAL A 122 -12.08 -1.31 6.23
CA VAL A 122 -11.83 -0.94 7.63
C VAL A 122 -12.21 0.50 7.92
N ASN A 123 -11.83 1.43 7.06
CA ASN A 123 -11.87 2.86 7.34
C ASN A 123 -12.18 3.72 6.10
N ALA A 124 -13.13 3.29 5.26
CA ALA A 124 -13.52 4.02 4.05
C ALA A 124 -13.89 5.49 4.30
N GLU A 125 -14.42 5.81 5.49
CA GLU A 125 -14.76 7.16 5.91
C GLU A 125 -13.57 8.12 5.95
N HIS A 126 -12.34 7.61 6.09
CA HIS A 126 -11.12 8.44 6.04
C HIS A 126 -10.93 9.14 4.67
N LEU A 127 -11.63 8.73 3.62
CA LEU A 127 -11.70 9.47 2.36
C LEU A 127 -12.23 10.90 2.54
N GLY A 128 -12.95 11.19 3.62
CA GLY A 128 -13.35 12.54 4.00
C GLY A 128 -12.19 13.53 4.13
N LEU A 129 -10.97 13.05 4.44
CA LEU A 129 -9.77 13.89 4.48
C LEU A 129 -9.40 14.51 3.12
N VAL A 130 -9.85 13.95 1.99
CA VAL A 130 -9.53 14.46 0.65
C VAL A 130 -10.03 15.89 0.46
N ALA A 131 -11.15 16.27 1.05
CA ALA A 131 -11.66 17.64 0.97
C ALA A 131 -10.71 18.63 1.67
N ARG A 132 -10.25 18.28 2.88
CA ARG A 132 -9.24 19.03 3.62
C ARG A 132 -7.92 19.12 2.84
N GLN A 133 -7.42 18.00 2.34
CA GLN A 133 -6.17 17.92 1.57
C GLN A 133 -6.18 18.88 0.39
N ARG A 134 -7.25 18.88 -0.41
CA ARG A 134 -7.40 19.78 -1.56
C ARG A 134 -7.38 21.23 -1.15
N ARG A 135 -8.08 21.57 -0.09
CA ARG A 135 -8.17 22.95 0.41
C ARG A 135 -6.81 23.45 0.94
N GLU A 136 -6.16 22.65 1.79
CA GLU A 136 -4.92 23.06 2.46
C GLU A 136 -3.71 23.05 1.53
N ARG A 137 -3.64 22.09 0.62
CA ARG A 137 -2.53 21.96 -0.34
C ARG A 137 -2.76 22.69 -1.68
N GLY A 138 -3.96 23.24 -1.90
CA GLY A 138 -4.32 23.87 -3.18
C GLY A 138 -4.32 22.90 -4.36
N TRP A 139 -4.66 21.63 -4.14
CA TRP A 139 -4.66 20.60 -5.16
C TRP A 139 -6.06 20.37 -5.74
N SER A 140 -6.14 20.16 -7.06
CA SER A 140 -7.37 19.74 -7.74
C SER A 140 -7.58 18.22 -7.75
N GLY A 141 -6.50 17.46 -7.60
CA GLY A 141 -6.49 16.01 -7.41
C GLY A 141 -6.43 15.60 -5.94
N ALA A 142 -5.88 14.44 -5.67
CA ALA A 142 -5.64 13.96 -4.30
C ALA A 142 -4.62 12.82 -4.27
N ILE A 143 -4.04 12.59 -3.08
CA ILE A 143 -3.27 11.39 -2.74
C ILE A 143 -4.06 10.60 -1.71
N VAL A 144 -4.20 9.29 -1.95
CA VAL A 144 -4.68 8.29 -1.01
C VAL A 144 -3.59 7.24 -0.89
N THR A 145 -3.27 6.80 0.32
CA THR A 145 -2.14 5.88 0.53
C THR A 145 -2.61 4.50 0.96
N ASN A 146 -1.95 3.47 0.45
CA ASN A 146 -2.05 2.11 0.96
C ASN A 146 -1.10 1.94 2.15
N PRO A 147 -1.48 1.17 3.17
CA PRO A 147 -0.64 0.89 4.32
C PRO A 147 0.58 0.01 4.00
N ASN A 148 1.42 -0.14 5.00
CA ASN A 148 2.44 -1.19 5.05
C ASN A 148 1.79 -2.57 4.93
N CYS A 149 2.47 -3.52 4.28
CA CYS A 149 1.92 -4.85 3.99
C CYS A 149 1.57 -5.66 5.24
N ALA A 150 2.39 -5.59 6.29
CA ALA A 150 2.08 -6.22 7.58
C ALA A 150 0.92 -5.48 8.27
N THR A 151 0.90 -4.15 8.25
CA THR A 151 -0.19 -3.37 8.83
C THR A 151 -1.55 -3.71 8.24
N VAL A 152 -1.65 -4.01 6.93
CA VAL A 152 -2.92 -4.42 6.31
C VAL A 152 -3.43 -5.70 6.96
N VAL A 153 -2.58 -6.73 7.08
CA VAL A 153 -2.95 -8.02 7.68
C VAL A 153 -3.40 -7.83 9.12
N LEU A 154 -2.62 -7.10 9.91
CA LEU A 154 -2.94 -6.80 11.30
C LEU A 154 -4.28 -6.05 11.44
N ALA A 155 -4.47 -4.96 10.69
CA ALA A 155 -5.66 -4.12 10.79
C ALA A 155 -6.93 -4.85 10.37
N MET A 156 -6.88 -5.72 9.37
CA MET A 156 -8.02 -6.55 8.94
C MET A 156 -8.49 -7.51 10.04
N VAL A 157 -7.58 -8.03 10.86
CA VAL A 157 -7.91 -8.88 12.01
C VAL A 157 -8.42 -8.05 13.19
N LEU A 158 -7.82 -6.89 13.44
CA LEU A 158 -8.18 -6.05 14.59
C LEU A 158 -9.50 -5.29 14.41
N ALA A 159 -9.82 -4.88 13.18
CA ALA A 159 -10.99 -4.05 12.91
C ALA A 159 -12.32 -4.66 13.39
N PRO A 160 -12.65 -5.93 13.10
CA PRO A 160 -13.86 -6.57 13.59
C PRO A 160 -13.87 -6.75 15.12
N LEU A 161 -12.72 -6.72 15.76
CA LEU A 161 -12.59 -6.87 17.23
C LEU A 161 -12.67 -5.53 18.00
N ARG A 162 -12.71 -4.39 17.31
CA ARG A 162 -12.86 -3.05 17.94
C ARG A 162 -14.02 -2.96 18.96
N PRO A 163 -15.21 -3.56 18.72
CA PRO A 163 -16.31 -3.48 19.68
C PRO A 163 -16.01 -4.08 21.06
N PHE A 164 -15.01 -4.96 21.15
CA PHE A 164 -14.60 -5.55 22.43
C PHE A 164 -13.60 -4.67 23.21
N GLY A 165 -13.21 -3.50 22.67
CA GLY A 165 -12.32 -2.55 23.34
C GLY A 165 -10.86 -3.02 23.33
N ILE A 166 -10.14 -2.76 22.24
CA ILE A 166 -8.71 -3.13 22.11
C ILE A 166 -7.87 -2.17 22.94
N ARG A 167 -7.19 -2.67 23.99
CA ARG A 167 -6.30 -1.89 24.87
C ARG A 167 -4.85 -1.97 24.43
N SER A 168 -4.38 -3.18 24.13
CA SER A 168 -3.01 -3.38 23.69
C SER A 168 -2.90 -4.57 22.75
N VAL A 169 -1.92 -4.49 21.85
CA VAL A 169 -1.61 -5.51 20.85
C VAL A 169 -0.10 -5.75 20.85
N ILE A 170 0.31 -6.99 20.93
CA ILE A 170 1.66 -7.44 20.68
C ILE A 170 1.61 -8.28 19.42
N VAL A 171 2.33 -7.87 18.39
CA VAL A 171 2.40 -8.59 17.11
C VAL A 171 3.83 -8.98 16.79
N THR A 172 4.02 -10.24 16.42
CA THR A 172 5.28 -10.72 15.87
C THR A 172 5.04 -11.14 14.43
N THR A 173 5.77 -10.54 13.49
CA THR A 173 5.64 -10.83 12.07
C THR A 173 6.78 -11.73 11.58
N MET A 174 6.45 -12.63 10.67
CA MET A 174 7.38 -13.40 9.85
C MET A 174 7.18 -12.97 8.41
N GLN A 175 7.98 -12.00 7.95
CA GLN A 175 7.78 -11.35 6.65
C GLN A 175 8.61 -12.03 5.57
N ALA A 176 7.96 -12.32 4.44
CA ALA A 176 8.57 -12.91 3.27
C ALA A 176 9.61 -11.97 2.60
N VAL A 177 10.58 -12.54 1.89
CA VAL A 177 11.65 -11.78 1.22
C VAL A 177 11.14 -10.86 0.12
N SER A 178 10.00 -11.18 -0.52
CA SER A 178 9.36 -10.30 -1.52
C SER A 178 9.03 -8.92 -0.97
N GLY A 179 8.75 -8.79 0.34
CA GLY A 179 8.51 -7.51 1.00
C GLY A 179 9.73 -6.57 1.04
N ALA A 180 10.93 -7.08 0.79
CA ALA A 180 12.14 -6.25 0.67
C ALA A 180 12.27 -5.57 -0.71
N GLY A 181 11.38 -5.87 -1.67
CA GLY A 181 11.53 -5.41 -3.05
C GLY A 181 12.70 -6.09 -3.77
N TYR A 182 12.98 -5.67 -5.00
CA TYR A 182 14.14 -6.18 -5.74
C TYR A 182 15.37 -5.28 -5.51
N PRO A 183 16.56 -5.83 -5.31
CA PRO A 183 16.99 -7.23 -5.43
C PRO A 183 16.67 -8.12 -4.21
N GLY A 184 15.99 -7.65 -3.20
CA GLY A 184 15.65 -8.41 -2.00
C GLY A 184 16.75 -8.34 -0.94
N VAL A 185 16.90 -9.40 -0.18
CA VAL A 185 17.91 -9.58 0.86
C VAL A 185 19.04 -10.44 0.28
N ALA A 186 20.29 -10.19 0.68
CA ALA A 186 21.41 -11.01 0.26
C ALA A 186 21.19 -12.47 0.69
N SER A 187 21.45 -13.42 -0.22
CA SER A 187 21.08 -14.83 0.00
C SER A 187 21.73 -15.42 1.26
N LEU A 188 22.98 -15.07 1.53
CA LEU A 188 23.70 -15.57 2.72
C LEU A 188 23.20 -14.95 4.03
N ASP A 189 22.47 -13.85 3.99
CA ASP A 189 21.88 -13.25 5.18
C ASP A 189 20.57 -13.92 5.57
N ILE A 190 19.87 -14.56 4.64
CA ILE A 190 18.51 -15.06 4.86
C ILE A 190 18.36 -16.58 4.68
N VAL A 191 19.16 -17.24 3.82
CA VAL A 191 19.03 -18.70 3.60
C VAL A 191 19.47 -19.46 4.85
N GLY A 192 18.55 -20.24 5.43
CA GLY A 192 18.78 -20.94 6.69
C GLY A 192 18.86 -20.04 7.92
N ASN A 193 18.40 -18.80 7.82
CA ASN A 193 18.48 -17.79 8.86
C ASN A 193 17.16 -17.03 9.03
N VAL A 194 17.02 -16.28 10.13
CA VAL A 194 15.97 -15.30 10.38
C VAL A 194 16.65 -13.97 10.70
N ILE A 195 16.25 -12.90 10.02
CA ILE A 195 16.71 -11.55 10.37
C ILE A 195 15.72 -10.99 11.39
N PRO A 196 16.15 -10.76 12.65
CA PRO A 196 15.24 -10.52 13.78
C PRO A 196 14.70 -9.09 13.86
N ARG A 197 15.05 -8.22 12.94
CA ARG A 197 14.56 -6.84 12.88
C ARG A 197 14.61 -6.31 11.45
N ILE A 198 13.49 -5.74 11.01
CA ILE A 198 13.42 -5.03 9.74
C ILE A 198 13.44 -3.53 10.06
N GLY A 199 14.51 -2.84 9.65
CA GLY A 199 14.72 -1.44 10.04
C GLY A 199 13.55 -0.51 9.68
N GLY A 200 13.01 0.19 10.67
CA GLY A 200 11.90 1.13 10.51
C GLY A 200 10.56 0.49 10.17
N GLU A 201 10.41 -0.83 10.30
CA GLU A 201 9.16 -1.52 10.00
C GLU A 201 8.24 -1.55 11.23
N GLU A 202 8.79 -1.73 12.41
CA GLU A 202 8.05 -1.80 13.67
C GLU A 202 7.27 -0.50 13.91
N GLU A 203 7.94 0.64 13.79
CA GLU A 203 7.35 1.97 13.97
C GLU A 203 6.21 2.24 12.96
N LYS A 204 6.29 1.68 11.74
CA LYS A 204 5.21 1.77 10.75
C LYS A 204 4.02 0.94 11.18
N VAL A 205 4.24 -0.33 11.55
CA VAL A 205 3.15 -1.22 11.99
C VAL A 205 2.40 -0.61 13.18
N GLU A 206 3.12 -0.06 14.14
CA GLU A 206 2.54 0.55 15.32
C GLU A 206 1.71 1.79 14.98
N SER A 207 2.31 2.77 14.33
CA SER A 207 1.66 4.07 14.04
C SER A 207 0.58 3.99 12.98
N GLU A 208 0.81 3.22 11.90
CA GLU A 208 -0.17 3.05 10.84
C GLU A 208 -1.42 2.30 11.36
N THR A 209 -1.26 1.29 12.21
CA THR A 209 -2.37 0.57 12.85
C THR A 209 -3.25 1.52 13.67
N GLN A 210 -2.63 2.38 14.48
CA GLN A 210 -3.37 3.37 15.28
C GLN A 210 -4.14 4.37 14.40
N LYS A 211 -3.55 4.81 13.28
CA LYS A 211 -4.22 5.70 12.33
C LYS A 211 -5.38 5.00 11.63
N ILE A 212 -5.20 3.77 11.14
CA ILE A 212 -6.22 3.02 10.40
C ILE A 212 -7.42 2.67 11.28
N LEU A 213 -7.18 2.20 12.51
CA LEU A 213 -8.23 1.86 13.45
C LEU A 213 -8.85 3.10 14.12
N GLY A 214 -8.30 4.27 13.91
CA GLY A 214 -8.80 5.54 14.41
C GLY A 214 -10.13 5.93 13.78
N ALA A 215 -10.78 6.92 14.35
CA ALA A 215 -12.05 7.46 13.86
C ALA A 215 -11.84 8.81 13.19
N LEU A 216 -12.53 9.04 12.07
CA LEU A 216 -12.61 10.36 11.47
C LEU A 216 -13.50 11.26 12.35
N ASP A 217 -12.92 12.34 12.86
CA ASP A 217 -13.62 13.36 13.66
C ASP A 217 -13.49 14.70 12.92
N GLY A 218 -14.57 15.11 12.28
CA GLY A 218 -14.56 16.26 11.37
C GLY A 218 -13.59 16.06 10.21
N GLU A 219 -12.51 16.82 10.19
CA GLU A 219 -11.50 16.78 9.12
C GLU A 219 -10.15 16.21 9.61
N ALA A 220 -10.14 15.45 10.69
CA ALA A 220 -8.94 14.83 11.24
C ALA A 220 -9.24 13.39 11.68
N VAL A 221 -8.22 12.54 11.65
CA VAL A 221 -8.30 11.21 12.23
C VAL A 221 -7.79 11.28 13.67
N LYS A 222 -8.68 10.93 14.60
CA LYS A 222 -8.29 10.66 15.98
C LYS A 222 -7.76 9.23 16.05
N ALA A 223 -6.47 9.09 16.27
CA ALA A 223 -5.81 7.79 16.33
C ALA A 223 -6.45 6.88 17.40
N HIS A 224 -6.49 5.58 17.13
CA HIS A 224 -6.96 4.59 18.10
C HIS A 224 -6.02 4.54 19.31
N PRO A 225 -6.53 4.54 20.54
CA PRO A 225 -5.72 4.66 21.75
C PRO A 225 -4.96 3.38 22.14
N ALA A 226 -5.18 2.26 21.46
CA ALA A 226 -4.50 1.01 21.77
C ALA A 226 -2.97 1.15 21.69
N VAL A 227 -2.28 0.58 22.66
CA VAL A 227 -0.82 0.45 22.60
C VAL A 227 -0.49 -0.73 21.68
N VAL A 228 0.27 -0.47 20.63
CA VAL A 228 0.73 -1.51 19.70
C VAL A 228 2.23 -1.68 19.87
N SER A 229 2.69 -2.92 20.05
CA SER A 229 4.11 -3.28 20.07
C SER A 229 4.36 -4.31 19.00
N ALA A 230 5.22 -3.99 18.05
CA ALA A 230 5.55 -4.83 16.92
C ALA A 230 6.97 -5.39 17.01
N HIS A 231 7.13 -6.65 16.63
CA HIS A 231 8.42 -7.32 16.45
C HIS A 231 8.46 -7.87 15.01
N THR A 232 9.31 -7.29 14.17
CA THR A 232 9.32 -7.63 12.75
C THR A 232 10.53 -8.48 12.39
N ASN A 233 10.27 -9.66 11.83
CA ASN A 233 11.31 -10.60 11.41
C ASN A 233 11.22 -10.85 9.89
N ARG A 234 12.37 -10.97 9.22
CA ARG A 234 12.44 -11.46 7.86
C ARG A 234 12.76 -12.94 7.86
N VAL A 235 11.98 -13.73 7.13
CA VAL A 235 12.12 -15.19 7.03
C VAL A 235 12.39 -15.63 5.58
N PRO A 236 13.02 -16.82 5.35
CA PRO A 236 13.36 -17.31 4.01
C PRO A 236 12.15 -17.89 3.27
N VAL A 237 11.06 -17.14 3.23
CA VAL A 237 9.83 -17.44 2.49
C VAL A 237 9.73 -16.47 1.35
N ILE A 238 9.36 -16.91 0.15
CA ILE A 238 9.32 -16.05 -1.04
C ILE A 238 8.21 -15.04 -0.92
N ASP A 239 6.96 -15.49 -0.72
CA ASP A 239 5.76 -14.65 -0.65
C ASP A 239 4.90 -15.06 0.56
N GLY A 240 4.11 -14.11 1.04
CA GLY A 240 3.17 -14.29 2.15
C GLY A 240 3.80 -14.00 3.52
N HIS A 241 3.20 -13.04 4.23
CA HIS A 241 3.56 -12.74 5.62
C HIS A 241 2.71 -13.56 6.56
N THR A 242 3.28 -13.96 7.69
CA THR A 242 2.57 -14.60 8.79
C THR A 242 2.71 -13.72 10.02
N GLU A 243 1.64 -13.59 10.80
CA GLU A 243 1.63 -12.80 12.02
C GLU A 243 1.07 -13.61 13.18
N THR A 244 1.68 -13.48 14.35
CA THR A 244 1.12 -13.93 15.62
C THR A 244 0.73 -12.71 16.43
N ILE A 245 -0.52 -12.69 16.91
CA ILE A 245 -1.11 -11.53 17.58
C ILE A 245 -1.57 -11.96 18.96
N SER A 246 -1.10 -11.24 19.98
CA SER A 246 -1.65 -11.31 21.35
C SER A 246 -2.23 -9.96 21.69
N MET A 247 -3.46 -9.93 22.24
CA MET A 247 -4.13 -8.68 22.54
C MET A 247 -4.82 -8.71 23.90
N ALA A 248 -4.94 -7.54 24.54
CA ALA A 248 -5.77 -7.32 25.69
C ALA A 248 -7.02 -6.53 25.28
N LEU A 249 -8.18 -7.04 25.66
CA LEU A 249 -9.49 -6.42 25.41
C LEU A 249 -10.09 -5.92 26.72
N ASP A 250 -10.99 -4.93 26.64
CA ASP A 250 -11.78 -4.47 27.78
C ASP A 250 -12.88 -5.47 28.12
N ALA A 251 -13.56 -5.98 27.10
CA ALA A 251 -14.53 -7.06 27.24
C ALA A 251 -13.83 -8.43 27.34
N ARG A 252 -14.58 -9.43 27.78
CA ARG A 252 -14.16 -10.84 27.81
C ARG A 252 -15.05 -11.68 26.89
N PRO A 253 -14.92 -11.52 25.56
CA PRO A 253 -15.72 -12.31 24.63
C PRO A 253 -15.38 -13.79 24.74
N SER A 254 -16.39 -14.63 24.56
CA SER A 254 -16.19 -16.05 24.36
C SER A 254 -15.47 -16.34 23.02
N PRO A 255 -14.84 -17.51 22.86
CA PRO A 255 -14.26 -17.89 21.57
C PRO A 255 -15.26 -17.86 20.40
N ASP A 256 -16.54 -18.15 20.67
CA ASP A 256 -17.58 -18.15 19.64
C ASP A 256 -17.96 -16.72 19.22
N GLU A 257 -18.01 -15.77 20.17
CA GLU A 257 -18.21 -14.35 19.85
C GLU A 257 -17.05 -13.78 19.04
N VAL A 258 -15.81 -14.19 19.36
CA VAL A 258 -14.63 -13.79 18.57
C VAL A 258 -14.70 -14.35 17.15
N ARG A 259 -15.06 -15.63 17.00
CA ARG A 259 -15.22 -16.24 15.65
C ARG A 259 -16.29 -15.52 14.85
N ALA A 260 -17.46 -15.30 15.46
CA ALA A 260 -18.57 -14.61 14.80
C ALA A 260 -18.25 -13.16 14.39
N ALA A 261 -17.31 -12.52 15.08
CA ALA A 261 -16.85 -11.20 14.69
C ALA A 261 -15.85 -11.22 13.51
N LEU A 262 -15.15 -12.35 13.33
CA LEU A 262 -14.14 -12.53 12.26
C LEU A 262 -14.73 -13.13 10.96
N ASP A 263 -15.90 -13.78 11.04
CA ASP A 263 -16.67 -14.32 9.91
C ASP A 263 -17.47 -13.20 9.18
#